data_364329251c8ac635c608c4befdd6a99e
#
_entry.id   364329251c8ac635c608c4befdd6a99e
#
_cell.length_a   1.000
_cell.length_b   1.000
_cell.length_c   1.000
_cell.angle_alpha   90.00
_cell.angle_beta   90.00
_cell.angle_gamma   90.00
#
_symmetry.space_group_name_H-M   'P 1'
#
loop_
_entity.id
_entity.type
_entity.pdbx_description
1 polymer ?
#
loop_
_entity_poly.entity_id
_entity_poly.type
_entity_poly.pdbx_seq_one_letter_code
_entity_poly.pdbx_strand_id
1 'polypeptide(L)'
;MKRLAFLIAAFALHAAALAQATPVGLWKTIDDESKTEKSLVRIVESGGVLGGKIEKLLDPAKQNDICDKCSDERKGKPIVGLSIIRNAKQDGEDKSVWTGGEILDPNNGKTYRLRLKPLDGGKQLEVRGYIGPFFRNQTWIRVE
;
A
#
# COMPACT_ATOMS: atom_id res chain seq x y z
N MET A 1 54.77 -1.02 42.91
CA MET A 1 54.15 -0.27 41.76
C MET A 1 52.92 -0.99 41.29
N LYS A 2 51.75 -0.51 41.66
CA LYS A 2 50.46 -1.09 41.23
C LYS A 2 50.01 -0.35 39.99
N ARG A 3 49.96 -1.03 38.85
CA ARG A 3 49.42 -0.49 37.60
C ARG A 3 47.89 -0.71 37.62
N LEU A 4 47.13 0.35 37.77
CA LEU A 4 45.69 0.35 37.60
C LEU A 4 45.40 0.31 36.08
N ALA A 5 44.83 -0.80 35.61
CA ALA A 5 44.30 -0.89 34.24
C ALA A 5 42.87 -0.36 34.27
N PHE A 6 42.64 0.80 33.66
CA PHE A 6 41.28 1.31 33.40
C PHE A 6 40.73 0.57 32.19
N LEU A 7 39.76 -0.32 32.43
CA LEU A 7 38.92 -0.90 31.38
C LEU A 7 37.83 0.14 31.01
N ILE A 8 38.03 0.80 29.89
CA ILE A 8 37.01 1.63 29.27
C ILE A 8 36.02 0.67 28.57
N ALA A 9 34.89 0.43 29.19
CA ALA A 9 33.78 -0.25 28.54
C ALA A 9 33.14 0.72 27.53
N ALA A 10 33.41 0.50 26.25
CA ALA A 10 32.75 1.21 25.18
C ALA A 10 31.30 0.70 25.08
N PHE A 11 30.36 1.45 25.61
CA PHE A 11 28.94 1.25 25.33
C PHE A 11 28.67 1.65 23.86
N ALA A 12 28.59 0.67 22.98
CA ALA A 12 28.10 0.88 21.63
C ALA A 12 26.60 1.12 21.72
N LEU A 13 26.17 2.37 21.69
CA LEU A 13 24.77 2.72 21.49
C LEU A 13 24.39 2.28 20.06
N HIS A 14 23.75 1.13 19.96
CA HIS A 14 23.04 0.75 18.75
C HIS A 14 21.80 1.61 18.65
N ALA A 15 21.87 2.72 17.93
CA ALA A 15 20.69 3.45 17.50
C ALA A 15 19.93 2.53 16.53
N ALA A 16 18.86 1.89 17.01
CA ALA A 16 17.93 1.23 16.13
C ALA A 16 17.35 2.31 15.21
N ALA A 17 17.76 2.32 13.93
CA ALA A 17 17.16 3.16 12.92
C ALA A 17 15.69 2.70 12.79
N LEU A 18 14.76 3.52 13.28
CA LEU A 18 13.33 3.33 13.04
C LEU A 18 13.13 3.56 11.54
N ALA A 19 13.00 2.48 10.77
CA ALA A 19 12.63 2.56 9.37
C ALA A 19 11.27 3.26 9.29
N GLN A 20 11.17 4.35 8.50
CA GLN A 20 9.91 5.01 8.25
C GLN A 20 8.95 4.02 7.60
N ALA A 21 7.70 3.94 8.10
CA ALA A 21 6.69 3.08 7.52
C ALA A 21 6.41 3.48 6.07
N THR A 22 6.30 2.49 5.20
CA THR A 22 6.08 2.65 3.76
C THR A 22 4.88 1.84 3.30
N PRO A 23 4.18 2.25 2.23
CA PRO A 23 3.13 1.45 1.61
C PRO A 23 3.63 0.20 0.88
N VAL A 24 4.93 0.05 0.67
CA VAL A 24 5.50 -1.14 0.00
C VAL A 24 5.21 -2.40 0.81
N GLY A 25 4.73 -3.44 0.15
CA GLY A 25 4.43 -4.74 0.78
C GLY A 25 3.18 -5.40 0.25
N LEU A 26 2.73 -6.43 0.95
CA LEU A 26 1.51 -7.16 0.63
C LEU A 26 0.41 -6.77 1.62
N TRP A 27 -0.74 -6.43 1.07
CA TRP A 27 -1.87 -5.88 1.81
C TRP A 27 -3.14 -6.68 1.55
N LYS A 28 -3.89 -6.94 2.61
CA LYS A 28 -5.24 -7.49 2.52
C LYS A 28 -6.23 -6.32 2.44
N THR A 29 -7.00 -6.28 1.37
CA THR A 29 -8.01 -5.24 1.15
C THR A 29 -9.31 -5.59 1.85
N ILE A 30 -9.93 -4.57 2.44
CA ILE A 30 -11.19 -4.71 3.14
C ILE A 30 -12.15 -3.68 2.55
N ASP A 31 -13.30 -4.17 2.09
CA ASP A 31 -14.36 -3.31 1.58
C ASP A 31 -14.91 -2.42 2.70
N ASP A 32 -15.01 -1.13 2.45
CA ASP A 32 -15.40 -0.14 3.47
C ASP A 32 -16.89 -0.20 3.84
N GLU A 33 -17.73 -0.73 2.97
CA GLU A 33 -19.18 -0.87 3.22
C GLU A 33 -19.51 -2.22 3.86
N SER A 34 -19.11 -3.32 3.21
CA SER A 34 -19.43 -4.68 3.67
C SER A 34 -18.50 -5.19 4.76
N LYS A 35 -17.33 -4.56 4.96
CA LYS A 35 -16.27 -5.00 5.88
C LYS A 35 -15.72 -6.39 5.55
N THR A 36 -15.92 -6.87 4.33
CA THR A 36 -15.40 -8.17 3.88
C THR A 36 -13.99 -8.04 3.30
N GLU A 37 -13.19 -9.08 3.53
CA GLU A 37 -11.87 -9.23 2.94
C GLU A 37 -12.02 -9.60 1.45
N LYS A 38 -11.40 -8.84 0.55
CA LYS A 38 -11.60 -8.98 -0.90
C LYS A 38 -10.42 -9.57 -1.64
N SER A 39 -9.23 -9.07 -1.37
CA SER A 39 -8.05 -9.41 -2.19
C SER A 39 -6.75 -9.20 -1.43
N LEU A 40 -5.68 -9.72 -1.98
CA LEU A 40 -4.32 -9.34 -1.62
C LEU A 40 -3.75 -8.46 -2.73
N VAL A 41 -3.20 -7.32 -2.34
CA VAL A 41 -2.58 -6.35 -3.25
C VAL A 41 -1.11 -6.19 -2.88
N ARG A 42 -0.23 -6.41 -3.87
CA ARG A 42 1.20 -6.15 -3.73
C ARG A 42 1.52 -4.76 -4.22
N ILE A 43 2.08 -3.93 -3.33
CA ILE A 43 2.60 -2.61 -3.67
C ILE A 43 4.12 -2.69 -3.77
N VAL A 44 4.66 -2.21 -4.87
CA VAL A 44 6.10 -2.18 -5.16
C VAL A 44 6.53 -0.76 -5.52
N GLU A 45 7.79 -0.46 -5.28
CA GLU A 45 8.42 0.80 -5.66
C GLU A 45 9.41 0.57 -6.80
N SER A 46 9.39 1.47 -7.77
CA SER A 46 10.35 1.53 -8.86
C SER A 46 10.70 2.99 -9.15
N GLY A 47 11.95 3.38 -8.89
CA GLY A 47 12.41 4.75 -9.13
C GLY A 47 11.65 5.83 -8.35
N GLY A 48 11.24 5.54 -7.12
CA GLY A 48 10.47 6.47 -6.27
C GLY A 48 8.97 6.49 -6.56
N VAL A 49 8.49 5.64 -7.47
CA VAL A 49 7.09 5.57 -7.87
C VAL A 49 6.48 4.26 -7.41
N LEU A 50 5.33 4.32 -6.75
CA LEU A 50 4.60 3.15 -6.30
C LEU A 50 3.62 2.67 -7.36
N GLY A 51 3.57 1.36 -7.55
CA GLY A 51 2.53 0.64 -8.28
C GLY A 51 1.97 -0.48 -7.43
N GLY A 52 0.76 -0.93 -7.73
CA GLY A 52 0.13 -2.03 -7.01
C GLY A 52 -0.69 -2.92 -7.92
N LYS A 53 -0.59 -4.23 -7.69
CA LYS A 53 -1.33 -5.26 -8.45
C LYS A 53 -2.11 -6.16 -7.51
N ILE A 54 -3.28 -6.59 -7.95
CA ILE A 54 -4.03 -7.64 -7.27
C ILE A 54 -3.27 -8.96 -7.48
N GLU A 55 -2.78 -9.52 -6.39
CA GLU A 55 -2.03 -10.79 -6.42
C GLU A 55 -2.96 -12.00 -6.22
N LYS A 56 -4.05 -11.81 -5.47
CA LYS A 56 -5.02 -12.86 -5.17
C LYS A 56 -6.41 -12.28 -4.92
N LEU A 57 -7.45 -12.97 -5.37
CA LEU A 57 -8.83 -12.76 -4.93
C LEU A 57 -9.16 -13.77 -3.83
N LEU A 58 -9.83 -13.31 -2.76
CA LEU A 58 -10.11 -14.15 -1.59
C LEU A 58 -11.42 -14.94 -1.71
N ASP A 59 -12.32 -14.51 -2.61
CA ASP A 59 -13.54 -15.28 -2.91
C ASP A 59 -13.21 -16.40 -3.91
N PRO A 60 -13.37 -17.69 -3.52
CA PRO A 60 -13.10 -18.81 -4.41
C PRO A 60 -13.94 -18.80 -5.70
N ALA A 61 -15.12 -18.20 -5.68
CA ALA A 61 -16.01 -18.12 -6.84
C ALA A 61 -15.58 -17.08 -7.87
N LYS A 62 -14.61 -16.19 -7.55
CA LYS A 62 -14.22 -15.05 -8.39
C LYS A 62 -12.84 -15.16 -9.02
N GLN A 63 -12.22 -16.34 -8.95
CA GLN A 63 -10.83 -16.52 -9.40
C GLN A 63 -10.62 -16.24 -10.89
N ASN A 64 -11.64 -16.39 -11.70
CA ASN A 64 -11.57 -16.19 -13.16
C ASN A 64 -12.26 -14.88 -13.60
N ASP A 65 -12.61 -14.01 -12.68
CA ASP A 65 -13.22 -12.73 -12.99
C ASP A 65 -12.30 -11.85 -13.83
N ILE A 66 -12.90 -11.10 -14.74
CA ILE A 66 -12.21 -10.14 -15.60
C ILE A 66 -12.70 -8.73 -15.31
N CYS A 67 -11.94 -7.71 -15.69
CA CYS A 67 -12.39 -6.33 -15.58
C CYS A 67 -13.26 -5.96 -16.79
N ASP A 68 -14.51 -6.34 -16.75
CA ASP A 68 -15.48 -6.06 -17.81
C ASP A 68 -15.95 -4.60 -17.82
N LYS A 69 -15.83 -3.90 -16.71
CA LYS A 69 -16.22 -2.48 -16.54
C LYS A 69 -15.06 -1.51 -16.74
N CYS A 70 -13.82 -1.98 -16.88
CA CYS A 70 -12.69 -1.14 -17.22
C CYS A 70 -12.88 -0.46 -18.58
N SER A 71 -12.41 0.78 -18.72
CA SER A 71 -12.54 1.57 -19.95
C SER A 71 -11.22 1.78 -20.69
N ASP A 72 -10.09 1.43 -20.09
CA ASP A 72 -8.74 1.55 -20.66
C ASP A 72 -8.20 0.19 -21.15
N GLU A 73 -6.89 0.07 -21.28
CA GLU A 73 -6.20 -1.15 -21.72
C GLU A 73 -6.43 -2.35 -20.79
N ARG A 74 -6.94 -2.12 -19.58
CA ARG A 74 -7.26 -3.17 -18.60
C ARG A 74 -8.60 -3.85 -18.84
N LYS A 75 -9.42 -3.31 -19.77
CA LYS A 75 -10.71 -3.91 -20.09
C LYS A 75 -10.57 -5.35 -20.55
N GLY A 76 -11.33 -6.23 -19.92
CA GLY A 76 -11.34 -7.67 -20.25
C GLY A 76 -10.16 -8.44 -19.70
N LYS A 77 -9.21 -7.80 -19.03
CA LYS A 77 -8.08 -8.50 -18.40
C LYS A 77 -8.50 -9.18 -17.11
N PRO A 78 -7.85 -10.29 -16.72
CA PRO A 78 -8.08 -10.93 -15.43
C PRO A 78 -7.90 -9.96 -14.29
N ILE A 79 -8.76 -10.04 -13.27
CA ILE A 79 -8.62 -9.27 -12.04
C ILE A 79 -7.35 -9.69 -11.28
N VAL A 80 -7.07 -10.99 -11.22
CA VAL A 80 -5.79 -11.47 -10.68
C VAL A 80 -4.65 -11.03 -11.61
N GLY A 81 -3.70 -10.30 -11.07
CA GLY A 81 -2.59 -9.69 -11.82
C GLY A 81 -2.87 -8.26 -12.31
N LEU A 82 -4.07 -7.74 -12.11
CA LEU A 82 -4.47 -6.42 -12.58
C LEU A 82 -3.72 -5.31 -11.83
N SER A 83 -3.14 -4.38 -12.58
CA SER A 83 -2.56 -3.17 -12.02
C SER A 83 -3.67 -2.22 -11.60
N ILE A 84 -3.79 -1.97 -10.30
CA ILE A 84 -4.83 -1.08 -9.75
C ILE A 84 -4.28 0.20 -9.13
N ILE A 85 -3.02 0.23 -8.74
CA ILE A 85 -2.36 1.45 -8.25
C ILE A 85 -1.27 1.85 -9.23
N ARG A 86 -1.25 3.13 -9.61
CA ARG A 86 -0.27 3.70 -10.54
C ARG A 86 0.18 5.07 -10.07
N ASN A 87 1.46 5.38 -10.30
CA ASN A 87 2.03 6.72 -10.22
C ASN A 87 1.96 7.39 -8.85
N ALA A 88 1.85 6.65 -7.76
CA ALA A 88 1.89 7.23 -6.42
C ALA A 88 3.32 7.56 -6.02
N LYS A 89 3.53 8.75 -5.45
CA LYS A 89 4.83 9.23 -4.99
C LYS A 89 4.72 9.76 -3.58
N GLN A 90 5.81 9.66 -2.82
CA GLN A 90 5.89 10.30 -1.51
C GLN A 90 5.65 11.81 -1.66
N ASP A 91 4.78 12.36 -0.82
CA ASP A 91 4.46 13.78 -0.83
C ASP A 91 5.67 14.61 -0.41
N GLY A 92 5.91 15.75 -1.09
CA GLY A 92 7.05 16.61 -0.81
C GLY A 92 6.96 17.36 0.51
N GLU A 93 5.74 17.63 0.97
CA GLU A 93 5.48 18.38 2.20
C GLU A 93 5.21 17.47 3.39
N ASP A 94 4.49 16.36 3.17
CA ASP A 94 4.18 15.35 4.20
C ASP A 94 4.77 13.99 3.81
N LYS A 95 5.91 13.64 4.39
CA LYS A 95 6.63 12.40 4.11
C LYS A 95 5.90 11.13 4.58
N SER A 96 4.83 11.27 5.35
CA SER A 96 4.00 10.16 5.83
C SER A 96 2.92 9.73 4.84
N VAL A 97 2.75 10.45 3.73
CA VAL A 97 1.73 10.17 2.72
C VAL A 97 2.34 10.03 1.32
N TRP A 98 1.67 9.25 0.47
CA TRP A 98 1.96 9.08 -0.95
C TRP A 98 0.73 9.51 -1.75
N THR A 99 0.94 10.35 -2.74
CA THR A 99 -0.11 11.02 -3.51
C THR A 99 0.24 11.08 -5.00
N GLY A 100 -0.57 11.78 -5.78
CA GLY A 100 -0.30 12.07 -7.21
C GLY A 100 -0.55 10.90 -8.14
N GLY A 101 -1.00 9.75 -7.61
CA GLY A 101 -1.34 8.59 -8.39
C GLY A 101 -2.84 8.36 -8.49
N GLU A 102 -3.18 7.19 -9.01
CA GLU A 102 -4.56 6.74 -9.17
C GLU A 102 -4.76 5.32 -8.65
N ILE A 103 -5.98 5.01 -8.26
CA ILE A 103 -6.43 3.66 -7.95
C ILE A 103 -7.66 3.31 -8.78
N LEU A 104 -7.64 2.12 -9.37
CA LEU A 104 -8.78 1.53 -10.08
C LEU A 104 -9.60 0.69 -9.12
N ASP A 105 -10.92 0.88 -9.16
CA ASP A 105 -11.87 -0.06 -8.59
C ASP A 105 -12.41 -0.97 -9.71
N PRO A 106 -12.00 -2.24 -9.74
CA PRO A 106 -12.43 -3.15 -10.81
C PRO A 106 -13.94 -3.48 -10.74
N ASN A 107 -14.60 -3.27 -9.60
CA ASN A 107 -16.03 -3.53 -9.45
C ASN A 107 -16.90 -2.55 -10.26
N ASN A 108 -16.45 -1.30 -10.40
CA ASN A 108 -17.16 -0.28 -11.17
C ASN A 108 -16.37 0.24 -12.38
N GLY A 109 -15.11 -0.15 -12.54
CA GLY A 109 -14.24 0.26 -13.64
C GLY A 109 -13.74 1.70 -13.56
N LYS A 110 -13.98 2.41 -12.47
CA LYS A 110 -13.58 3.81 -12.28
C LYS A 110 -12.20 3.92 -11.66
N THR A 111 -11.49 4.98 -12.04
CA THR A 111 -10.23 5.39 -11.40
C THR A 111 -10.45 6.61 -10.53
N TYR A 112 -9.71 6.66 -9.43
CA TYR A 112 -9.79 7.71 -8.42
C TYR A 112 -8.39 8.25 -8.17
N ARG A 113 -8.26 9.54 -7.88
CA ARG A 113 -7.01 10.09 -7.35
C ARG A 113 -6.71 9.44 -6.01
N LEU A 114 -5.45 9.10 -5.77
CA LEU A 114 -5.04 8.26 -4.66
C LEU A 114 -4.28 9.03 -3.59
N ARG A 115 -4.55 8.69 -2.34
CA ARG A 115 -3.68 9.00 -1.20
C ARG A 115 -3.50 7.75 -0.36
N LEU A 116 -2.25 7.42 -0.07
CA LEU A 116 -1.86 6.31 0.80
C LEU A 116 -1.21 6.86 2.05
N LYS A 117 -1.61 6.36 3.21
CA LYS A 117 -0.99 6.70 4.48
C LYS A 117 -0.83 5.46 5.35
N PRO A 118 0.41 5.01 5.60
CA PRO A 118 0.65 3.97 6.60
C PRO A 118 0.21 4.42 7.99
N LEU A 119 -0.45 3.54 8.71
CA LEU A 119 -0.95 3.74 10.06
C LEU A 119 -0.40 2.64 10.96
N ASP A 120 -0.47 2.87 12.28
CA ASP A 120 -0.13 1.88 13.31
C ASP A 120 1.25 1.22 13.05
N GLY A 121 2.28 2.05 12.93
CA GLY A 121 3.65 1.58 12.68
C GLY A 121 3.83 0.79 11.38
N GLY A 122 2.95 0.97 10.41
CA GLY A 122 2.97 0.27 9.12
C GLY A 122 2.16 -1.03 9.09
N LYS A 123 1.44 -1.35 10.16
CA LYS A 123 0.55 -2.55 10.21
C LYS A 123 -0.72 -2.37 9.39
N GLN A 124 -1.13 -1.12 9.19
CA GLN A 124 -2.32 -0.75 8.43
C GLN A 124 -1.96 0.28 7.36
N LEU A 125 -2.77 0.35 6.32
CA LEU A 125 -2.66 1.32 5.25
C LEU A 125 -4.01 1.98 5.02
N GLU A 126 -4.09 3.28 5.26
CA GLU A 126 -5.25 4.06 4.83
C GLU A 126 -5.14 4.31 3.32
N VAL A 127 -6.15 3.87 2.60
CA VAL A 127 -6.26 4.04 1.15
C VAL A 127 -7.44 4.95 0.88
N ARG A 128 -7.16 6.13 0.35
CA ARG A 128 -8.18 7.13 0.03
C ARG A 128 -8.27 7.34 -1.47
N GLY A 129 -9.48 7.20 -2.00
CA GLY A 129 -9.81 7.53 -3.38
C GLY A 129 -10.64 8.79 -3.44
N TYR A 130 -10.27 9.74 -4.30
CA TYR A 130 -10.99 10.99 -4.51
C TYR A 130 -11.70 11.01 -5.85
N ILE A 131 -12.93 11.55 -5.84
CA ILE A 131 -13.65 11.92 -7.06
C ILE A 131 -14.23 13.34 -6.84
N GLY A 132 -13.70 14.33 -7.54
CA GLY A 132 -14.02 15.73 -7.26
C GLY A 132 -13.76 16.08 -5.78
N PRO A 133 -14.74 16.71 -5.07
CA PRO A 133 -14.60 17.07 -3.66
C PRO A 133 -14.88 15.90 -2.71
N PHE A 134 -15.34 14.76 -3.22
CA PHE A 134 -15.73 13.60 -2.42
C PHE A 134 -14.57 12.61 -2.31
N PHE A 135 -14.56 11.83 -1.23
CA PHE A 135 -13.59 10.75 -1.03
C PHE A 135 -14.17 9.58 -0.25
N ARG A 136 -13.55 8.42 -0.43
CA ARG A 136 -13.79 7.21 0.38
C ARG A 136 -12.47 6.72 0.94
N ASN A 137 -12.49 6.23 2.17
CA ASN A 137 -11.36 5.60 2.83
C ASN A 137 -11.60 4.10 2.97
N GLN A 138 -10.55 3.33 2.69
CA GLN A 138 -10.43 1.94 3.13
C GLN A 138 -9.21 1.83 4.04
N THR A 139 -9.24 0.89 4.97
CA THR A 139 -8.09 0.52 5.77
C THR A 139 -7.69 -0.90 5.39
N TRP A 140 -6.52 -1.04 4.79
CA TRP A 140 -5.96 -2.34 4.42
C TRP A 140 -5.03 -2.84 5.54
N ILE A 141 -4.93 -4.15 5.66
CA ILE A 141 -4.12 -4.80 6.70
C ILE A 141 -2.87 -5.38 6.07
N ARG A 142 -1.70 -5.08 6.66
CA ARG A 142 -0.43 -5.63 6.18
C ARG A 142 -0.37 -7.13 6.40
N VAL A 143 0.01 -7.84 5.35
CA VAL A 143 0.27 -9.29 5.39
C VAL A 143 1.78 -9.53 5.47
N GLU A 144 2.55 -8.75 4.71
CA GLU A 144 4.03 -8.80 4.73
C GLU A 144 4.68 -7.53 4.17
#